data_2f8b0fb55e8101d9bf3e00aeaf2354ba
#
_entry.id   2f8b0fb55e8101d9bf3e00aeaf2354ba
#
_cell.length_a   1.000
_cell.length_b   1.000
_cell.length_c   1.000
_cell.angle_alpha   90.00
_cell.angle_beta   90.00
_cell.angle_gamma   90.00
#
_symmetry.space_group_name_H-M   'P 1'
#
loop_
_entity.id
_entity.type
_entity.pdbx_description
1 polymer ?
#
loop_
_entity_poly.entity_id
_entity_poly.type
_entity_poly.pdbx_seq_one_letter_code
_entity_poly.pdbx_strand_id
1 'polypeptide(L)'
;MQNLLCRVPIFAGLGDKALKLLLENAESAFVPAGDVIAREGDVNDCVYLIESGEISILKNFISSNPVVLATLGPGDFFGEMCILEALPRSATARAAAESKVVSLASSSFYRLFEKMPKQHSILLLNMARDLSRRLRRLDELYAACQ
;
A
#
# COMPACT_ATOMS: atom_id res chain seq x y z
N MET A 1 11.94 12.28 3.55
CA MET A 1 10.72 11.50 3.75
C MET A 1 9.45 12.33 3.58
N GLN A 2 9.33 13.49 4.21
CA GLN A 2 8.17 14.39 4.05
C GLN A 2 7.92 14.82 2.60
N ASN A 3 8.98 15.10 1.83
CA ASN A 3 8.89 15.43 0.41
C ASN A 3 8.38 14.28 -0.46
N LEU A 4 8.64 13.05 -0.07
CA LEU A 4 8.10 11.88 -0.75
C LEU A 4 6.59 11.78 -0.54
N LEU A 5 6.14 11.97 0.69
CA LEU A 5 4.73 11.85 1.04
C LEU A 5 3.85 12.84 0.31
N CYS A 6 4.34 14.07 0.10
CA CYS A 6 3.58 15.08 -0.64
C CYS A 6 3.32 14.68 -2.10
N ARG A 7 4.09 13.73 -2.64
CA ARG A 7 3.95 13.24 -4.01
C ARG A 7 3.09 11.97 -4.12
N VAL A 8 2.78 11.34 -2.98
CA VAL A 8 1.96 10.13 -2.97
C VAL A 8 0.49 10.52 -3.03
N PRO A 9 -0.27 10.06 -4.03
CA PRO A 9 -1.67 10.49 -4.23
C PRO A 9 -2.59 10.30 -3.03
N ILE A 10 -2.39 9.25 -2.23
CA ILE A 10 -3.25 9.02 -1.06
C ILE A 10 -3.08 10.07 0.04
N PHE A 11 -1.97 10.80 0.04
CA PHE A 11 -1.71 11.87 1.01
C PHE A 11 -2.05 13.26 0.48
N ALA A 12 -2.60 13.35 -0.72
CA ALA A 12 -3.00 14.64 -1.29
C ALA A 12 -4.00 15.36 -0.39
N GLY A 13 -3.71 16.63 -0.10
CA GLY A 13 -4.58 17.46 0.75
C GLY A 13 -4.38 17.32 2.24
N LEU A 14 -3.49 16.42 2.70
CA LEU A 14 -3.15 16.32 4.12
C LEU A 14 -2.21 17.46 4.54
N GLY A 15 -2.46 18.02 5.73
CA GLY A 15 -1.59 19.03 6.31
C GLY A 15 -0.31 18.44 6.92
N ASP A 16 0.67 19.30 7.18
CA ASP A 16 1.98 18.90 7.71
C ASP A 16 1.90 18.15 9.04
N LYS A 17 0.99 18.56 9.93
CA LYS A 17 0.81 17.89 11.23
C LYS A 17 0.30 16.46 11.07
N ALA A 18 -0.62 16.24 10.12
CA ALA A 18 -1.13 14.91 9.83
C ALA A 18 -0.05 14.01 9.24
N LEU A 19 0.74 14.53 8.31
CA LEU A 19 1.86 13.80 7.71
C LEU A 19 2.91 13.44 8.75
N LYS A 20 3.26 14.36 9.65
CA LYS A 20 4.17 14.08 10.76
C LYS A 20 3.66 12.96 11.66
N LEU A 21 2.38 12.98 11.99
CA LEU A 21 1.77 11.96 12.84
C LEU A 21 1.86 10.58 12.18
N LEU A 22 1.57 10.49 10.89
CA LEU A 22 1.67 9.23 10.15
C LEU A 22 3.10 8.70 10.07
N LEU A 23 4.09 9.60 10.05
CA LEU A 23 5.51 9.23 9.93
C LEU A 23 6.20 8.91 11.25
N GLU A 24 5.59 9.19 12.40
CA GLU A 24 6.26 9.05 13.70
C GLU A 24 6.95 7.70 13.93
N ASN A 25 6.36 6.61 13.45
CA ASN A 25 6.90 5.27 13.60
C ASN A 25 7.10 4.59 12.25
N ALA A 26 7.29 5.36 11.19
CA ALA A 26 7.54 4.83 9.87
C ALA A 26 8.94 4.23 9.78
N GLU A 27 9.08 3.10 9.13
CA GLU A 27 10.35 2.42 8.93
C GLU A 27 10.64 2.29 7.43
N SER A 28 11.87 2.59 7.04
CA SER A 28 12.34 2.39 5.67
C SER A 28 13.14 1.10 5.58
N ALA A 29 12.96 0.36 4.51
CA ALA A 29 13.71 -0.85 4.24
C ALA A 29 14.08 -0.95 2.77
N PHE A 30 15.32 -1.42 2.51
CA PHE A 30 15.73 -1.83 1.18
C PHE A 30 15.39 -3.31 1.01
N VAL A 31 14.79 -3.64 -0.12
CA VAL A 31 14.36 -4.99 -0.45
C VAL A 31 15.04 -5.43 -1.74
N PRO A 32 15.90 -6.45 -1.69
CA PRO A 32 16.54 -6.99 -2.90
C PRO A 32 15.51 -7.56 -3.88
N ALA A 33 15.84 -7.53 -5.16
CA ALA A 33 15.03 -8.16 -6.20
C ALA A 33 14.78 -9.63 -5.86
N GLY A 34 13.53 -10.06 -5.94
CA GLY A 34 13.11 -11.43 -5.65
C GLY A 34 12.64 -11.67 -4.22
N ASP A 35 12.95 -10.78 -3.28
CA ASP A 35 12.52 -10.94 -1.89
C ASP A 35 11.04 -10.63 -1.72
N VAL A 36 10.40 -11.37 -0.82
CA VAL A 36 9.00 -11.21 -0.45
C VAL A 36 8.89 -10.22 0.71
N ILE A 37 8.04 -9.22 0.55
CA ILE A 37 7.78 -8.22 1.60
C ILE A 37 6.66 -8.67 2.52
N ALA A 38 5.59 -9.18 1.92
CA ALA A 38 4.41 -9.68 2.63
C ALA A 38 3.84 -10.87 1.89
N ARG A 39 3.42 -11.90 2.63
CA ARG A 39 2.88 -13.13 2.06
C ARG A 39 1.36 -13.16 2.17
N GLU A 40 0.71 -13.72 1.15
CA GLU A 40 -0.71 -14.05 1.21
C GLU A 40 -1.01 -14.88 2.46
N GLY A 41 -2.04 -14.49 3.19
CA GLY A 41 -2.44 -15.17 4.42
C GLY A 41 -1.77 -14.64 5.69
N ASP A 42 -0.70 -13.85 5.59
CA ASP A 42 -0.06 -13.25 6.76
C ASP A 42 -0.99 -12.27 7.45
N VAL A 43 -0.91 -12.23 8.77
CA VAL A 43 -1.54 -11.20 9.59
C VAL A 43 -0.48 -10.14 9.88
N ASN A 44 -0.61 -9.00 9.24
CA ASN A 44 0.33 -7.89 9.36
C ASN A 44 -0.47 -6.60 9.20
N ASP A 45 -0.23 -5.63 10.04
CA ASP A 45 -0.99 -4.39 10.12
C ASP A 45 -0.20 -3.16 9.66
N CYS A 46 0.62 -3.33 8.64
CA CYS A 46 1.35 -2.24 8.01
C CYS A 46 0.83 -1.95 6.61
N VAL A 47 0.83 -0.66 6.24
CA VAL A 47 0.73 -0.21 4.86
C VAL A 47 2.13 0.09 4.37
N TYR A 48 2.44 -0.30 3.16
CA TYR A 48 3.73 -0.07 2.53
C TYR A 48 3.61 0.95 1.40
N LEU A 49 4.50 1.93 1.41
CA LEU A 49 4.68 2.90 0.34
C LEU A 49 5.93 2.55 -0.44
N ILE A 50 5.87 2.66 -1.75
CA ILE A 50 7.03 2.40 -2.60
C ILE A 50 7.73 3.74 -2.86
N GLU A 51 8.96 3.86 -2.36
CA GLU A 51 9.81 5.02 -2.60
C GLU A 51 10.58 4.89 -3.91
N SER A 52 11.08 3.69 -4.19
CA SER A 52 11.78 3.37 -5.43
C SER A 52 11.65 1.88 -5.74
N GLY A 53 11.86 1.52 -6.99
CA GLY A 53 11.84 0.14 -7.45
C GLY A 53 10.48 -0.28 -8.00
N GLU A 54 10.22 -1.58 -7.93
CA GLU A 54 9.02 -2.19 -8.50
C GLU A 54 8.58 -3.38 -7.65
N ILE A 55 7.31 -3.40 -7.29
CA ILE A 55 6.70 -4.46 -6.48
C ILE A 55 5.61 -5.16 -7.28
N SER A 56 5.70 -6.47 -7.38
CA SER A 56 4.65 -7.31 -7.97
C SER A 56 3.71 -7.81 -6.89
N ILE A 57 2.41 -7.67 -7.14
CA ILE A 57 1.36 -8.22 -6.30
C ILE A 57 0.88 -9.51 -6.93
N LEU A 58 1.02 -10.61 -6.22
CA LEU A 58 0.84 -11.96 -6.73
C LEU A 58 -0.23 -12.72 -5.93
N LYS A 59 -1.09 -13.43 -6.63
CA LYS A 59 -2.03 -14.37 -6.04
C LYS A 59 -1.56 -15.79 -6.31
N ASN A 60 -1.75 -16.69 -5.33
CA ASN A 60 -1.33 -18.08 -5.44
C ASN A 60 0.18 -18.25 -5.68
N PHE A 61 1.00 -17.43 -5.01
CA PHE A 61 2.45 -17.40 -5.22
C PHE A 61 3.13 -18.76 -4.97
N ILE A 62 2.63 -19.54 -4.02
CA ILE A 62 3.18 -20.85 -3.65
C ILE A 62 2.76 -21.94 -4.63
N SER A 63 1.72 -21.70 -5.42
CA SER A 63 1.23 -22.70 -6.39
C SER A 63 2.12 -22.77 -7.62
N SER A 64 1.92 -23.82 -8.41
CA SER A 64 2.60 -23.97 -9.71
C SER A 64 2.19 -22.93 -10.75
N ASN A 65 1.18 -22.11 -10.45
CA ASN A 65 0.62 -21.15 -11.40
C ASN A 65 0.29 -19.81 -10.71
N PRO A 66 1.31 -19.05 -10.30
CA PRO A 66 1.08 -17.75 -9.66
C PRO A 66 0.53 -16.73 -10.67
N VAL A 67 -0.36 -15.86 -10.19
CA VAL A 67 -1.00 -14.84 -11.02
C VAL A 67 -0.54 -13.46 -10.56
N VAL A 68 0.00 -12.67 -11.48
CA VAL A 68 0.35 -11.26 -11.21
C VAL A 68 -0.92 -10.42 -11.30
N LEU A 69 -1.36 -9.87 -10.17
CA LEU A 69 -2.54 -9.02 -10.09
C LEU A 69 -2.22 -7.57 -10.46
N ALA A 70 -1.06 -7.09 -10.07
CA ALA A 70 -0.63 -5.72 -10.29
C ALA A 70 0.88 -5.59 -10.19
N THR A 71 1.40 -4.57 -10.84
CA THR A 71 2.79 -4.13 -10.70
C THR A 71 2.75 -2.68 -10.21
N LEU A 72 3.39 -2.44 -9.08
CA LEU A 72 3.39 -1.15 -8.39
C LEU A 72 4.76 -0.50 -8.47
N GLY A 73 4.79 0.82 -8.59
CA GLY A 73 6.02 1.60 -8.68
C GLY A 73 6.06 2.74 -7.66
N PRO A 74 7.03 3.65 -7.78
CA PRO A 74 7.19 4.78 -6.85
C PRO A 74 5.91 5.61 -6.73
N GLY A 75 5.53 5.92 -5.51
CA GLY A 75 4.31 6.64 -5.18
C GLY A 75 3.09 5.76 -4.96
N ASP A 76 3.16 4.48 -5.32
CA ASP A 76 2.09 3.53 -5.05
C ASP A 76 2.17 2.98 -3.62
N PHE A 77 1.08 2.41 -3.15
CA PHE A 77 0.99 1.79 -1.83
C PHE A 77 0.29 0.43 -1.93
N PHE A 78 0.52 -0.40 -0.93
CA PHE A 78 -0.18 -1.68 -0.80
C PHE A 78 -0.34 -2.07 0.67
N GLY A 79 -1.23 -3.01 0.95
CA GLY A 79 -1.51 -3.50 2.30
C GLY A 79 -2.61 -2.74 3.04
N GLU A 80 -3.29 -1.82 2.37
CA GLU A 80 -4.38 -1.00 2.93
C GLU A 80 -5.58 -1.81 3.41
N MET A 81 -5.82 -2.99 2.84
CA MET A 81 -6.95 -3.83 3.22
C MET A 81 -6.86 -4.30 4.68
N CYS A 82 -5.65 -4.44 5.19
CA CYS A 82 -5.43 -4.79 6.60
C CYS A 82 -5.93 -3.70 7.56
N ILE A 83 -5.88 -2.45 7.14
CA ILE A 83 -6.37 -1.31 7.93
C ILE A 83 -7.88 -1.23 7.84
N LEU A 84 -8.43 -1.43 6.65
CA LEU A 84 -9.86 -1.27 6.38
C LEU A 84 -10.69 -2.42 6.96
N GLU A 85 -10.18 -3.65 6.93
CA GLU A 85 -10.96 -4.84 7.24
C GLU A 85 -10.33 -5.76 8.29
N ALA A 86 -9.11 -5.50 8.73
CA ALA A 86 -8.37 -6.34 9.68
C ALA A 86 -8.31 -7.83 9.27
N LEU A 87 -8.27 -8.09 7.97
CA LEU A 87 -8.18 -9.43 7.40
C LEU A 87 -6.72 -9.80 7.07
N PRO A 88 -6.39 -11.09 6.95
CA PRO A 88 -5.09 -11.53 6.46
C PRO A 88 -4.78 -10.96 5.07
N ARG A 89 -3.50 -10.90 4.72
CA ARG A 89 -3.06 -10.41 3.39
C ARG A 89 -3.76 -11.18 2.27
N SER A 90 -4.39 -10.46 1.36
CA SER A 90 -5.12 -11.07 0.23
C SER A 90 -4.19 -11.54 -0.89
N ALA A 91 -2.95 -11.07 -0.91
CA ALA A 91 -1.96 -11.40 -1.93
C ALA A 91 -0.54 -11.27 -1.39
N THR A 92 0.42 -11.81 -2.14
CA THR A 92 1.85 -11.69 -1.84
C THR A 92 2.44 -10.48 -2.55
N ALA A 93 3.24 -9.70 -1.83
CA ALA A 93 4.02 -8.60 -2.39
C ALA A 93 5.49 -9.01 -2.48
N ARG A 94 6.04 -8.99 -3.69
CA ARG A 94 7.41 -9.40 -4.00
C ARG A 94 8.12 -8.29 -4.76
N ALA A 95 9.36 -8.01 -4.39
CA ALA A 95 10.19 -7.06 -5.12
C ALA A 95 10.57 -7.63 -6.49
N ALA A 96 10.11 -7.01 -7.56
CA ALA A 96 10.49 -7.37 -8.93
C ALA A 96 11.86 -6.79 -9.30
N ALA A 97 12.26 -5.70 -8.64
CA ALA A 97 13.56 -5.06 -8.74
C ALA A 97 14.00 -4.65 -7.34
N GLU A 98 15.27 -4.28 -7.17
CA GLU A 98 15.72 -3.68 -5.93
C GLU A 98 14.85 -2.48 -5.60
N SER A 99 14.25 -2.49 -4.42
CA SER A 99 13.22 -1.53 -4.05
C SER A 99 13.48 -0.93 -2.67
N LYS A 100 12.99 0.28 -2.47
CA LYS A 100 12.94 0.92 -1.16
C LYS A 100 11.49 1.15 -0.81
N VAL A 101 11.08 0.62 0.34
CA VAL A 101 9.70 0.74 0.84
C VAL A 101 9.68 1.41 2.20
N VAL A 102 8.61 2.09 2.49
CA VAL A 102 8.35 2.71 3.79
C VAL A 102 7.12 2.03 4.38
N SER A 103 7.25 1.46 5.57
CA SER A 103 6.12 0.86 6.28
C SER A 103 5.51 1.83 7.26
N LEU A 104 4.18 1.90 7.24
CA LEU A 104 3.36 2.69 8.17
C LEU A 104 2.47 1.74 8.96
N ALA A 105 2.57 1.79 10.28
CA ALA A 105 1.73 0.94 11.13
C ALA A 105 0.28 1.39 11.13
N SER A 106 -0.65 0.43 11.23
CA SER A 106 -2.08 0.73 11.33
C SER A 106 -2.41 1.62 12.53
N SER A 107 -1.66 1.51 13.61
CA SER A 107 -1.80 2.36 14.79
C SER A 107 -1.63 3.85 14.48
N SER A 108 -0.78 4.20 13.52
CA SER A 108 -0.59 5.59 13.09
C SER A 108 -1.86 6.13 12.40
N PHE A 109 -2.52 5.31 11.61
CA PHE A 109 -3.80 5.67 10.96
C PHE A 109 -4.91 5.83 12.00
N TYR A 110 -4.93 4.97 13.01
CA TYR A 110 -5.90 5.05 14.10
C TYR A 110 -5.70 6.32 14.94
N ARG A 111 -4.45 6.67 15.24
CA ARG A 111 -4.14 7.94 15.94
C ARG A 111 -4.57 9.16 15.13
N LEU A 112 -4.42 9.11 13.82
CA LEU A 112 -4.90 10.17 12.93
C LEU A 112 -6.42 10.31 13.04
N PHE A 113 -7.14 9.19 13.05
CA PHE A 113 -8.59 9.16 13.26
C PHE A 113 -8.97 9.84 14.59
N GLU A 114 -8.31 9.49 15.67
CA GLU A 114 -8.62 10.04 16.99
C GLU A 114 -8.30 11.54 17.12
N LYS A 115 -7.13 11.94 16.64
CA LYS A 115 -6.61 13.29 16.87
C LYS A 115 -7.02 14.29 15.79
N MET A 116 -7.14 13.84 14.56
CA MET A 116 -7.37 14.68 13.40
C MET A 116 -8.40 14.03 12.45
N PRO A 117 -9.66 13.91 12.89
CA PRO A 117 -10.66 13.15 12.12
C PRO A 117 -10.94 13.73 10.72
N LYS A 118 -10.81 15.04 10.53
CA LYS A 118 -10.97 15.64 9.20
C LYS A 118 -9.84 15.24 8.24
N GLN A 119 -8.61 15.17 8.74
CA GLN A 119 -7.46 14.72 7.96
C GLN A 119 -7.58 13.22 7.62
N HIS A 120 -8.04 12.44 8.59
CA HIS A 120 -8.33 11.02 8.38
C HIS A 120 -9.39 10.81 7.30
N SER A 121 -10.44 11.64 7.27
CA SER A 121 -11.48 11.58 6.23
C SER A 121 -10.91 11.86 4.83
N ILE A 122 -10.01 12.82 4.70
CA ILE A 122 -9.32 13.11 3.43
C ILE A 122 -8.51 11.90 2.99
N LEU A 123 -7.76 11.30 3.91
CA LEU A 123 -6.96 10.11 3.63
C LEU A 123 -7.84 8.95 3.14
N LEU A 124 -8.93 8.65 3.86
CA LEU A 124 -9.85 7.59 3.47
C LEU A 124 -10.48 7.83 2.11
N LEU A 125 -10.86 9.07 1.81
CA LEU A 125 -11.41 9.42 0.51
C LEU A 125 -10.38 9.19 -0.61
N ASN A 126 -9.14 9.58 -0.39
CA ASN A 126 -8.05 9.35 -1.34
C ASN A 126 -7.80 7.85 -1.56
N MET A 127 -7.80 7.06 -0.49
CA MET A 127 -7.67 5.60 -0.57
C MET A 127 -8.83 4.97 -1.33
N ALA A 128 -10.05 5.40 -1.04
CA ALA A 128 -11.24 4.90 -1.74
C ALA A 128 -11.18 5.20 -3.25
N ARG A 129 -10.72 6.39 -3.62
CA ARG A 129 -10.54 6.76 -5.04
C ARG A 129 -9.49 5.88 -5.72
N ASP A 130 -8.38 5.61 -5.04
CA ASP A 130 -7.34 4.75 -5.59
C ASP A 130 -7.83 3.31 -5.77
N LEU A 131 -8.51 2.76 -4.77
CA LEU A 131 -9.10 1.43 -4.84
C LEU A 131 -10.15 1.33 -5.95
N SER A 132 -10.95 2.37 -6.14
CA SER A 132 -11.92 2.45 -7.24
C SER A 132 -11.24 2.37 -8.60
N ARG A 133 -10.10 3.07 -8.79
CA ARG A 133 -9.33 3.00 -10.03
C ARG A 133 -8.73 1.62 -10.26
N ARG A 134 -8.21 1.00 -9.20
CA ARG A 134 -7.67 -0.37 -9.28
C ARG A 134 -8.75 -1.37 -9.65
N LEU A 135 -9.94 -1.24 -9.07
CA LEU A 135 -11.08 -2.10 -9.39
C LEU A 135 -11.49 -1.96 -10.86
N ARG A 136 -11.59 -0.73 -11.38
CA ARG A 136 -11.89 -0.51 -12.80
C ARG A 136 -10.87 -1.16 -13.72
N ARG A 137 -9.59 -1.08 -13.37
CA ARG A 137 -8.53 -1.73 -14.14
C ARG A 137 -8.70 -3.25 -14.17
N LEU A 138 -9.04 -3.85 -13.03
CA LEU A 138 -9.31 -5.28 -12.94
C LEU A 138 -10.54 -5.66 -13.75
N ASP A 139 -11.60 -4.87 -13.73
CA ASP A 139 -12.80 -5.09 -14.53
C ASP A 139 -12.48 -5.09 -16.03
N GLU A 140 -11.66 -4.13 -16.47
CA GLU A 140 -11.23 -4.05 -17.87
C GLU A 140 -10.39 -5.26 -18.29
N LEU A 141 -9.45 -5.67 -17.42
CA LEU A 141 -8.64 -6.86 -17.67
C LEU A 141 -9.49 -8.14 -17.71
N TYR A 142 -10.43 -8.27 -16.80
CA TYR A 142 -11.35 -9.41 -16.77
C TYR A 142 -12.21 -9.46 -18.04
N ALA A 143 -12.78 -8.34 -18.44
CA ALA A 143 -13.58 -8.23 -19.66
C ALA A 143 -12.75 -8.57 -20.92
N ALA A 144 -11.49 -8.18 -20.97
CA ALA A 144 -10.60 -8.48 -22.07
C ALA A 144 -10.24 -9.97 -22.18
N CYS A 145 -10.33 -10.72 -21.06
CA CYS A 145 -10.05 -12.16 -21.01
C CYS A 145 -11.26 -13.02 -21.41
N GLN A 146 -12.45 -12.43 -21.60
CA GLN A 146 -13.66 -13.15 -22.06
C GLN A 146 -13.74 -13.13 -23.60
#